data_37212f28584744d10e8868b0a7220f8a
#
_entry.id   37212f28584744d10e8868b0a7220f8a
#
_cell.length_a   1.000
_cell.length_b   1.000
_cell.length_c   1.000
_cell.angle_alpha   90.00
_cell.angle_beta   90.00
_cell.angle_gamma   90.00
#
_symmetry.space_group_name_H-M   'P 1'
#
loop_
_entity.id
_entity.type
_entity.pdbx_description
1 polymer ?
#
loop_
_entity_poly.entity_id
_entity_poly.type
_entity_poly.pdbx_seq_one_letter_code
_entity_poly.pdbx_strand_id
1 'polypeptide(L)'
;LKNNNRRYRLSDYQAANLGLELKKINQYTLTAEQEEQHLNSFANLENTTRKAVFTDAFNSQDDIKSLPKNVKINKKGKRVLIIGDLHEPFCLEKYRDHCLKTYQEYNCDTVVFIGDVIDNHASSYHETDPDGHSAGQELKLAIYNIKQWYKVFPKAYVTIGNHDRLIMRKAMTSGLSKMWIRDYAEVLGVIGWKFVESVEIDNVLYIHGEGGTARNRARRDLQSVVQGHLHTQCYVEWIVGAKFKIFGMQIGCGVDNKSYALAYGKNYAKPAISCGVVEYGKRATNIMMDL
;
A
#
# COMPACT_ATOMS: atom_id res chain seq x y z
N LEU A 1 -25.69 -40.95 4.68
CA LEU A 1 -25.04 -39.66 4.84
C LEU A 1 -25.69 -38.68 3.87
N LYS A 2 -26.58 -37.83 4.36
CA LYS A 2 -27.30 -36.81 3.56
C LYS A 2 -26.46 -35.53 3.49
N ASN A 3 -25.99 -35.14 2.30
CA ASN A 3 -25.34 -33.87 2.01
C ASN A 3 -26.38 -32.74 2.13
N ASN A 4 -26.26 -31.91 3.15
CA ASN A 4 -27.03 -30.68 3.31
C ASN A 4 -26.31 -29.53 2.57
N ASN A 5 -26.48 -29.42 1.25
CA ASN A 5 -26.14 -28.23 0.50
C ASN A 5 -27.23 -27.17 0.72
N ARG A 6 -27.10 -26.34 1.74
CA ARG A 6 -27.91 -25.12 1.87
C ARG A 6 -27.34 -24.08 0.89
N ARG A 7 -27.99 -23.95 -0.28
CA ARG A 7 -27.79 -22.80 -1.18
C ARG A 7 -28.53 -21.61 -0.56
N TYR A 8 -27.80 -20.61 -0.13
CA TYR A 8 -28.39 -19.31 0.19
C TYR A 8 -28.75 -18.62 -1.13
N ARG A 9 -30.06 -18.45 -1.42
CA ARG A 9 -30.52 -17.53 -2.47
C ARG A 9 -30.56 -16.13 -1.85
N LEU A 10 -29.84 -15.19 -2.46
CA LEU A 10 -30.10 -13.76 -2.25
C LEU A 10 -31.57 -13.49 -2.62
N SER A 11 -32.28 -12.74 -1.79
CA SER A 11 -33.64 -12.32 -2.10
C SER A 11 -33.60 -11.40 -3.31
N ASP A 12 -34.61 -11.43 -4.16
CA ASP A 12 -34.72 -10.58 -5.35
C ASP A 12 -34.63 -9.08 -5.00
N TYR A 13 -34.98 -8.71 -3.77
CA TYR A 13 -34.83 -7.37 -3.22
C TYR A 13 -33.37 -6.95 -3.00
N GLN A 14 -32.53 -7.87 -2.55
CA GLN A 14 -31.07 -7.62 -2.36
C GLN A 14 -30.33 -7.55 -3.72
N ALA A 15 -30.77 -8.33 -4.71
CA ALA A 15 -30.21 -8.29 -6.06
C ALA A 15 -30.57 -6.96 -6.79
N ALA A 16 -31.78 -6.46 -6.60
CA ALA A 16 -32.24 -5.19 -7.19
C ALA A 16 -31.51 -3.96 -6.62
N ASN A 17 -31.22 -3.95 -5.31
CA ASN A 17 -30.53 -2.84 -4.64
C ASN A 17 -29.02 -2.79 -4.92
N LEU A 18 -28.40 -3.87 -5.40
CA LEU A 18 -26.97 -3.92 -5.72
C LEU A 18 -26.66 -3.49 -7.16
N GLY A 19 -27.65 -3.15 -7.98
CA GLY A 19 -27.45 -2.69 -9.37
C GLY A 19 -26.71 -3.70 -10.26
N LEU A 20 -26.68 -4.98 -9.86
CA LEU A 20 -26.01 -6.04 -10.59
C LEU A 20 -26.94 -6.59 -11.67
N GLU A 21 -26.75 -6.18 -12.91
CA GLU A 21 -27.26 -6.93 -14.05
C GLU A 21 -26.58 -8.30 -14.09
N LEU A 22 -27.27 -9.32 -13.61
CA LEU A 22 -26.83 -10.72 -13.61
C LEU A 22 -26.40 -11.25 -15.01
N LYS A 23 -26.71 -10.53 -16.07
CA LYS A 23 -26.31 -10.86 -17.45
C LYS A 23 -24.81 -10.64 -17.75
N LYS A 24 -24.06 -9.86 -16.95
CA LYS A 24 -22.62 -9.63 -17.17
C LYS A 24 -21.71 -10.60 -16.47
N ILE A 25 -22.20 -11.40 -15.53
CA ILE A 25 -21.40 -12.39 -14.78
C ILE A 25 -21.12 -13.65 -15.61
N ASN A 26 -21.91 -13.96 -16.62
CA ASN A 26 -21.76 -15.14 -17.46
C ASN A 26 -20.70 -15.02 -18.58
N GLN A 27 -19.98 -13.91 -18.70
CA GLN A 27 -18.93 -13.77 -19.73
C GLN A 27 -17.52 -14.22 -19.28
N TYR A 28 -17.35 -14.67 -18.05
CA TYR A 28 -16.05 -15.14 -17.52
C TYR A 28 -16.14 -16.51 -16.82
N THR A 29 -17.05 -17.37 -17.21
CA THR A 29 -16.92 -18.81 -16.90
C THR A 29 -15.82 -19.37 -17.78
N LEU A 30 -14.66 -19.64 -17.18
CA LEU A 30 -13.62 -20.46 -17.80
C LEU A 30 -14.26 -21.79 -18.20
N THR A 31 -13.91 -22.32 -19.37
CA THR A 31 -14.28 -23.67 -19.73
C THR A 31 -13.57 -24.64 -18.77
N ALA A 32 -14.12 -25.85 -18.59
CA ALA A 32 -13.51 -26.85 -17.71
C ALA A 32 -12.02 -27.11 -18.07
N GLU A 33 -11.65 -27.05 -19.36
CA GLU A 33 -10.28 -27.13 -19.83
C GLU A 33 -9.41 -25.94 -19.42
N GLN A 34 -9.97 -24.73 -19.38
CA GLN A 34 -9.27 -23.52 -18.91
C GLN A 34 -9.09 -23.52 -17.40
N GLU A 35 -10.05 -24.06 -16.64
CA GLU A 35 -9.91 -24.25 -15.19
C GLU A 35 -8.85 -25.31 -14.88
N GLU A 36 -8.80 -26.39 -15.62
CA GLU A 36 -7.80 -27.45 -15.47
C GLU A 36 -6.39 -26.95 -15.84
N GLN A 37 -6.25 -26.18 -16.91
CA GLN A 37 -4.98 -25.52 -17.27
C GLN A 37 -4.54 -24.49 -16.23
N HIS A 38 -5.46 -23.74 -15.65
CA HIS A 38 -5.17 -22.81 -14.57
C HIS A 38 -4.73 -23.53 -13.30
N LEU A 39 -5.44 -24.58 -12.89
CA LEU A 39 -5.08 -25.43 -11.74
C LEU A 39 -3.73 -26.11 -11.93
N ASN A 40 -3.45 -26.65 -13.13
CA ASN A 40 -2.17 -27.27 -13.45
C ASN A 40 -1.01 -26.25 -13.51
N SER A 41 -1.25 -25.01 -13.95
CA SER A 41 -0.24 -23.96 -13.92
C SER A 41 0.08 -23.52 -12.48
N PHE A 42 -0.91 -23.46 -11.59
CA PHE A 42 -0.72 -23.18 -10.17
C PHE A 42 0.01 -24.33 -9.46
N ALA A 43 -0.35 -25.59 -9.74
CA ALA A 43 0.31 -26.75 -9.15
C ALA A 43 1.79 -26.86 -9.59
N ASN A 44 2.11 -26.52 -10.83
CA ASN A 44 3.49 -26.47 -11.32
C ASN A 44 4.29 -25.29 -10.73
N LEU A 45 3.67 -24.11 -10.53
CA LEU A 45 4.30 -22.99 -9.84
C LEU A 45 4.59 -23.33 -8.36
N GLU A 46 3.64 -23.96 -7.66
CA GLU A 46 3.85 -24.38 -6.27
C GLU A 46 4.98 -25.40 -6.14
N ASN A 47 5.09 -26.36 -7.04
CA ASN A 47 6.14 -27.38 -6.98
C ASN A 47 7.54 -26.84 -7.28
N THR A 48 7.67 -25.87 -8.21
CA THR A 48 8.95 -25.22 -8.52
C THR A 48 9.37 -24.27 -7.39
N THR A 49 8.43 -23.53 -6.85
CA THR A 49 8.67 -22.59 -5.72
C THR A 49 8.95 -23.36 -4.42
N ARG A 50 8.25 -24.46 -4.15
CA ARG A 50 8.52 -25.33 -2.99
C ARG A 50 9.92 -25.94 -3.02
N LYS A 51 10.39 -26.43 -4.17
CA LYS A 51 11.76 -26.98 -4.29
C LYS A 51 12.83 -25.92 -4.05
N ALA A 52 12.67 -24.69 -4.55
CA ALA A 52 13.60 -23.60 -4.33
C ALA A 52 13.61 -23.14 -2.86
N VAL A 53 12.43 -22.97 -2.26
CA VAL A 53 12.28 -22.53 -0.86
C VAL A 53 12.78 -23.58 0.14
N PHE A 54 12.60 -24.90 -0.12
CA PHE A 54 13.09 -25.97 0.76
C PHE A 54 14.62 -26.09 0.76
N THR A 55 15.26 -25.84 -0.39
CA THR A 55 16.73 -25.93 -0.47
C THR A 55 17.43 -24.74 0.18
N ASP A 56 16.83 -23.53 0.10
CA ASP A 56 17.39 -22.33 0.72
C ASP A 56 17.10 -22.24 2.23
N ALA A 57 15.94 -22.73 2.69
CA ALA A 57 15.55 -22.67 4.10
C ALA A 57 16.39 -23.59 5.00
N PHE A 58 16.97 -24.67 4.46
CA PHE A 58 17.83 -25.61 5.24
C PHE A 58 19.29 -25.20 5.28
N ASN A 59 19.74 -24.29 4.42
CA ASN A 59 21.14 -23.88 4.31
C ASN A 59 21.46 -22.53 4.99
N SER A 60 20.45 -21.79 5.49
CA SER A 60 20.69 -20.53 6.20
C SER A 60 20.15 -20.59 7.62
N GLN A 61 21.04 -20.88 8.56
CA GLN A 61 20.76 -20.73 10.00
C GLN A 61 20.69 -19.25 10.46
N ASP A 62 20.85 -18.30 9.55
CA ASP A 62 20.97 -16.87 9.88
C ASP A 62 20.23 -15.97 8.89
N ASP A 63 18.93 -16.05 8.75
CA ASP A 63 18.18 -14.90 8.21
C ASP A 63 16.69 -15.02 8.52
N ILE A 64 16.32 -14.62 9.74
CA ILE A 64 15.00 -14.01 9.93
C ILE A 64 15.04 -12.75 9.08
N LYS A 65 14.46 -12.77 7.89
CA LYS A 65 14.37 -11.60 7.01
C LYS A 65 13.59 -10.50 7.73
N SER A 66 14.28 -9.75 8.57
CA SER A 66 13.78 -8.45 9.00
C SER A 66 13.71 -7.58 7.75
N LEU A 67 12.59 -6.87 7.55
CA LEU A 67 12.50 -5.85 6.50
C LEU A 67 13.76 -4.98 6.54
N PRO A 68 14.35 -4.66 5.38
CA PRO A 68 15.51 -3.78 5.33
C PRO A 68 15.17 -2.47 6.04
N LYS A 69 15.88 -2.16 7.13
CA LYS A 69 15.56 -1.01 7.98
C LYS A 69 15.73 0.31 7.24
N ASN A 70 16.83 0.45 6.51
CA ASN A 70 17.13 1.64 5.71
C ASN A 70 17.80 1.21 4.41
N VAL A 71 17.18 1.52 3.28
CA VAL A 71 17.76 1.29 1.96
C VAL A 71 18.29 2.61 1.42
N LYS A 72 19.60 2.68 1.13
CA LYS A 72 20.22 3.84 0.51
C LYS A 72 20.46 3.59 -0.98
N ILE A 73 19.97 4.48 -1.82
CA ILE A 73 20.16 4.41 -3.26
C ILE A 73 21.30 5.34 -3.66
N ASN A 74 22.41 4.75 -4.06
CA ASN A 74 23.62 5.50 -4.42
C ASN A 74 23.60 6.12 -5.82
N LYS A 75 22.58 5.84 -6.65
CA LYS A 75 22.40 6.50 -7.96
C LYS A 75 21.86 7.90 -7.73
N LYS A 76 22.64 8.91 -8.09
CA LYS A 76 22.27 10.34 -7.97
C LYS A 76 21.38 10.80 -9.12
N GLY A 77 20.65 11.87 -8.88
CA GLY A 77 19.90 12.58 -9.89
C GLY A 77 18.54 12.00 -10.23
N LYS A 78 17.81 11.53 -9.21
CA LYS A 78 16.48 10.95 -9.37
C LYS A 78 15.37 12.00 -9.38
N ARG A 79 14.33 11.71 -10.17
CA ARG A 79 13.02 12.36 -10.07
C ARG A 79 12.05 11.36 -9.48
N VAL A 80 11.70 11.58 -8.24
CA VAL A 80 10.92 10.65 -7.44
C VAL A 80 9.48 11.10 -7.40
N LEU A 81 8.55 10.27 -7.90
CA LEU A 81 7.15 10.40 -7.58
C LEU A 81 6.91 9.83 -6.18
N ILE A 82 6.23 10.58 -5.35
CA ILE A 82 5.76 10.12 -4.04
C ILE A 82 4.24 9.99 -4.08
N ILE A 83 3.76 8.79 -3.81
CA ILE A 83 2.34 8.46 -3.72
C ILE A 83 1.98 8.40 -2.24
N GLY A 84 0.99 9.18 -1.84
CA GLY A 84 0.49 9.24 -0.47
C GLY A 84 -0.24 7.96 -0.06
N ASP A 85 -0.65 7.93 1.18
CA ASP A 85 -1.33 6.81 1.83
C ASP A 85 -2.56 6.39 1.01
N LEU A 86 -2.64 5.12 0.62
CA LEU A 86 -3.72 4.59 -0.24
C LEU A 86 -4.89 4.06 0.57
N HIS A 87 -4.60 3.34 1.64
CA HIS A 87 -5.60 2.61 2.43
C HIS A 87 -6.52 1.74 1.56
N GLU A 88 -5.94 0.99 0.63
CA GLU A 88 -6.78 0.09 -0.19
C GLU A 88 -7.51 -0.93 0.69
N PRO A 89 -8.79 -1.18 0.42
CA PRO A 89 -9.56 -0.85 -0.80
C PRO A 89 -10.29 0.50 -0.77
N PHE A 90 -9.96 1.43 0.13
CA PHE A 90 -10.70 2.68 0.36
C PHE A 90 -10.04 3.91 -0.30
N CYS A 91 -9.22 3.68 -1.30
CA CYS A 91 -8.61 4.74 -2.10
C CYS A 91 -9.59 5.30 -3.15
N LEU A 92 -9.49 6.60 -3.41
CA LEU A 92 -10.23 7.24 -4.51
C LEU A 92 -9.81 6.65 -5.86
N GLU A 93 -10.77 6.24 -6.67
CA GLU A 93 -10.54 5.60 -7.96
C GLU A 93 -9.66 6.46 -8.89
N LYS A 94 -9.91 7.78 -8.94
CA LYS A 94 -9.18 8.72 -9.79
C LYS A 94 -7.78 9.08 -9.30
N TYR A 95 -7.43 8.73 -8.07
CA TYR A 95 -6.14 9.10 -7.50
C TYR A 95 -4.96 8.45 -8.23
N ARG A 96 -5.13 7.22 -8.69
CA ARG A 96 -4.11 6.55 -9.50
C ARG A 96 -3.80 7.28 -10.80
N ASP A 97 -4.84 7.76 -11.49
CA ASP A 97 -4.68 8.50 -12.75
C ASP A 97 -4.00 9.86 -12.51
N HIS A 98 -4.32 10.54 -11.40
CA HIS A 98 -3.66 11.74 -10.95
C HIS A 98 -2.14 11.50 -10.72
N CYS A 99 -1.79 10.42 -10.02
CA CYS A 99 -0.39 10.04 -9.80
C CYS A 99 0.33 9.69 -11.11
N LEU A 100 -0.33 8.97 -12.03
CA LEU A 100 0.25 8.64 -13.34
C LEU A 100 0.50 9.89 -14.18
N LYS A 101 -0.46 10.82 -14.22
CA LYS A 101 -0.31 12.10 -14.92
C LYS A 101 0.88 12.87 -14.36
N THR A 102 0.99 12.98 -13.04
CA THR A 102 2.13 13.63 -12.38
C THR A 102 3.45 12.94 -12.70
N TYR A 103 3.48 11.61 -12.70
CA TYR A 103 4.68 10.84 -13.08
C TYR A 103 5.18 11.19 -14.47
N GLN A 104 4.26 11.31 -15.42
CA GLN A 104 4.56 11.65 -16.82
C GLN A 104 4.98 13.12 -16.99
N GLU A 105 4.25 14.06 -16.39
CA GLU A 105 4.53 15.50 -16.48
C GLU A 105 5.89 15.87 -15.93
N TYR A 106 6.29 15.27 -14.81
CA TYR A 106 7.59 15.52 -14.20
C TYR A 106 8.69 14.59 -14.71
N ASN A 107 8.39 13.68 -15.65
CA ASN A 107 9.33 12.68 -16.15
C ASN A 107 10.01 11.92 -15.00
N CYS A 108 9.24 11.45 -14.04
CA CYS A 108 9.75 10.70 -12.90
C CYS A 108 10.37 9.37 -13.35
N ASP A 109 11.40 8.93 -12.66
CA ASP A 109 12.10 7.66 -12.94
C ASP A 109 12.09 6.70 -11.76
N THR A 110 11.57 7.15 -10.64
CA THR A 110 11.52 6.39 -9.39
C THR A 110 10.18 6.64 -8.70
N VAL A 111 9.61 5.61 -8.09
CA VAL A 111 8.32 5.69 -7.39
C VAL A 111 8.51 5.23 -5.95
N VAL A 112 7.97 6.01 -5.03
CA VAL A 112 7.88 5.69 -3.60
C VAL A 112 6.43 5.81 -3.16
N PHE A 113 5.85 4.69 -2.70
CA PHE A 113 4.63 4.70 -1.89
C PHE A 113 5.03 4.98 -0.45
N ILE A 114 4.42 6.00 0.16
CA ILE A 114 4.87 6.48 1.47
C ILE A 114 4.28 5.71 2.66
N GLY A 115 3.77 4.52 2.43
CA GLY A 115 3.19 3.63 3.43
C GLY A 115 1.66 3.64 3.44
N ASP A 116 1.10 2.85 4.34
CA ASP A 116 -0.34 2.63 4.45
C ASP A 116 -0.99 2.32 3.10
N VAL A 117 -0.39 1.38 2.36
CA VAL A 117 -0.91 0.96 1.05
C VAL A 117 -2.18 0.12 1.20
N ILE A 118 -2.35 -0.57 2.32
CA ILE A 118 -3.57 -1.30 2.70
C ILE A 118 -4.10 -0.75 4.02
N ASP A 119 -5.44 -0.78 4.19
CA ASP A 119 -6.06 -0.24 5.39
C ASP A 119 -6.07 -1.22 6.57
N ASN A 120 -6.40 -2.48 6.32
CA ASN A 120 -6.59 -3.49 7.36
C ASN A 120 -7.63 -3.08 8.41
N HIS A 121 -8.71 -2.38 8.02
CA HIS A 121 -9.76 -1.87 8.92
C HIS A 121 -10.33 -2.99 9.82
N ALA A 122 -10.68 -4.13 9.24
CA ALA A 122 -11.21 -5.28 9.98
C ALA A 122 -10.21 -5.86 11.01
N SER A 123 -8.94 -5.48 10.92
CA SER A 123 -7.86 -5.86 11.84
C SER A 123 -7.42 -4.72 12.74
N SER A 124 -8.08 -3.58 12.70
CA SER A 124 -7.75 -2.40 13.52
C SER A 124 -7.83 -2.68 15.02
N TYR A 125 -7.17 -1.83 15.80
CA TYR A 125 -7.36 -1.73 17.25
C TYR A 125 -8.45 -0.71 17.63
N HIS A 126 -8.96 0.03 16.65
CA HIS A 126 -10.12 0.92 16.79
C HIS A 126 -11.42 0.13 16.59
N GLU A 127 -12.53 0.76 16.92
CA GLU A 127 -13.85 0.20 16.61
C GLU A 127 -13.99 -0.02 15.11
N THR A 128 -14.42 -1.21 14.74
CA THR A 128 -14.68 -1.59 13.35
C THR A 128 -16.18 -1.58 13.08
N ASP A 129 -16.56 -1.24 11.87
CA ASP A 129 -17.96 -1.30 11.46
C ASP A 129 -18.40 -2.77 11.35
N PRO A 130 -19.39 -3.22 12.14
CA PRO A 130 -19.85 -4.61 12.10
C PRO A 130 -20.51 -4.99 10.78
N ASP A 131 -21.01 -4.02 10.01
CA ASP A 131 -21.61 -4.22 8.69
C ASP A 131 -20.58 -4.05 7.55
N GLY A 132 -19.32 -3.78 7.90
CA GLY A 132 -18.21 -3.64 6.96
C GLY A 132 -17.73 -4.96 6.38
N HIS A 133 -16.69 -4.88 5.59
CA HIS A 133 -16.05 -6.07 5.03
C HIS A 133 -15.42 -6.93 6.12
N SER A 134 -15.50 -8.25 5.98
CA SER A 134 -14.65 -9.14 6.77
C SER A 134 -13.18 -8.95 6.37
N ALA A 135 -12.23 -9.28 7.26
CA ALA A 135 -10.80 -9.18 6.97
C ALA A 135 -10.39 -9.88 5.67
N GLY A 136 -11.00 -11.03 5.36
CA GLY A 136 -10.73 -11.76 4.12
C GLY A 136 -11.29 -11.07 2.87
N GLN A 137 -12.46 -10.43 2.97
CA GLN A 137 -13.05 -9.68 1.87
C GLN A 137 -12.26 -8.40 1.61
N GLU A 138 -11.93 -7.65 2.65
CA GLU A 138 -11.13 -6.44 2.58
C GLU A 138 -9.77 -6.71 1.92
N LEU A 139 -9.04 -7.74 2.37
CA LEU A 139 -7.76 -8.11 1.78
C LEU A 139 -7.89 -8.50 0.30
N LYS A 140 -8.93 -9.23 -0.10
CA LYS A 140 -9.15 -9.60 -1.51
C LYS A 140 -9.37 -8.36 -2.38
N LEU A 141 -10.16 -7.40 -1.91
CA LEU A 141 -10.40 -6.14 -2.60
C LEU A 141 -9.12 -5.31 -2.68
N ALA A 142 -8.38 -5.19 -1.57
CA ALA A 142 -7.10 -4.51 -1.54
C ALA A 142 -6.10 -5.11 -2.52
N ILE A 143 -5.96 -6.44 -2.57
CA ILE A 143 -5.10 -7.12 -3.55
C ILE A 143 -5.53 -6.81 -4.99
N TYR A 144 -6.83 -6.82 -5.28
CA TYR A 144 -7.33 -6.50 -6.60
C TYR A 144 -6.95 -5.08 -7.02
N ASN A 145 -7.14 -4.09 -6.14
CA ASN A 145 -6.83 -2.69 -6.41
C ASN A 145 -5.31 -2.45 -6.48
N ILE A 146 -4.54 -3.01 -5.56
CA ILE A 146 -3.06 -2.94 -5.56
C ILE A 146 -2.47 -3.50 -6.87
N LYS A 147 -3.07 -4.54 -7.43
CA LYS A 147 -2.65 -5.05 -8.75
C LYS A 147 -2.88 -4.04 -9.89
N GLN A 148 -3.87 -3.15 -9.78
CA GLN A 148 -4.02 -2.07 -10.77
C GLN A 148 -2.91 -1.02 -10.62
N TRP A 149 -2.50 -0.67 -9.39
CA TRP A 149 -1.33 0.14 -9.13
C TRP A 149 -0.04 -0.51 -9.65
N TYR A 150 0.12 -1.82 -9.44
CA TYR A 150 1.28 -2.57 -9.90
C TYR A 150 1.41 -2.61 -11.42
N LYS A 151 0.30 -2.66 -12.16
CA LYS A 151 0.33 -2.57 -13.64
C LYS A 151 0.90 -1.24 -14.13
N VAL A 152 0.60 -0.16 -13.42
CA VAL A 152 1.06 1.20 -13.77
C VAL A 152 2.50 1.43 -13.28
N PHE A 153 2.80 1.00 -12.07
CA PHE A 153 4.09 1.17 -11.41
C PHE A 153 4.70 -0.18 -10.99
N PRO A 154 5.23 -0.97 -11.95
CA PRO A 154 5.71 -2.33 -11.67
C PRO A 154 6.97 -2.40 -10.80
N LYS A 155 7.64 -1.27 -10.59
CA LYS A 155 8.82 -1.14 -9.74
C LYS A 155 8.65 0.06 -8.83
N ALA A 156 8.64 -0.16 -7.51
CA ALA A 156 8.51 0.90 -6.53
C ALA A 156 9.20 0.51 -5.21
N TYR A 157 9.50 1.52 -4.40
CA TYR A 157 9.75 1.36 -2.97
C TYR A 157 8.44 1.63 -2.23
N VAL A 158 8.17 0.83 -1.20
CA VAL A 158 7.01 1.00 -0.34
C VAL A 158 7.52 1.11 1.08
N THR A 159 7.40 2.28 1.71
CA THR A 159 7.70 2.38 3.12
C THR A 159 6.55 1.79 3.94
N ILE A 160 6.86 1.11 5.03
CA ILE A 160 5.85 0.43 5.85
C ILE A 160 5.18 1.44 6.77
N GLY A 161 3.85 1.56 6.66
CA GLY A 161 3.04 2.37 7.55
C GLY A 161 2.47 1.60 8.73
N ASN A 162 1.73 2.30 9.59
CA ASN A 162 1.13 1.70 10.78
C ASN A 162 -0.02 0.75 10.43
N HIS A 163 -0.80 1.01 9.39
CA HIS A 163 -1.84 0.10 8.89
C HIS A 163 -1.23 -1.14 8.25
N ASP A 164 -0.18 -1.00 7.47
CA ASP A 164 0.56 -2.14 6.92
C ASP A 164 1.07 -3.06 8.05
N ARG A 165 1.54 -2.50 9.19
CA ARG A 165 2.05 -3.27 10.34
C ARG A 165 0.98 -3.96 11.18
N LEU A 166 -0.30 -3.66 11.02
CA LEU A 166 -1.36 -4.18 11.90
C LEU A 166 -1.34 -5.70 12.01
N ILE A 167 -1.17 -6.40 10.90
CA ILE A 167 -1.15 -7.87 10.88
C ILE A 167 0.03 -8.41 11.69
N MET A 168 1.23 -7.84 11.51
CA MET A 168 2.42 -8.24 12.26
C MET A 168 2.28 -7.93 13.75
N ARG A 169 1.72 -6.77 14.10
CA ARG A 169 1.48 -6.39 15.50
C ARG A 169 0.47 -7.34 16.16
N LYS A 170 -0.62 -7.67 15.46
CA LYS A 170 -1.61 -8.63 15.98
C LYS A 170 -1.04 -10.03 16.16
N ALA A 171 -0.24 -10.51 15.21
CA ALA A 171 0.45 -11.78 15.35
C ALA A 171 1.35 -11.79 16.60
N MET A 172 2.16 -10.76 16.79
CA MET A 172 3.02 -10.63 17.98
C MET A 172 2.21 -10.59 19.27
N THR A 173 1.12 -9.81 19.30
CA THR A 173 0.23 -9.74 20.47
C THR A 173 -0.41 -11.09 20.81
N SER A 174 -0.67 -11.90 19.78
CA SER A 174 -1.22 -13.26 19.93
C SER A 174 -0.15 -14.33 20.16
N GLY A 175 1.12 -13.95 20.33
CA GLY A 175 2.23 -14.88 20.53
C GLY A 175 2.61 -15.70 19.27
N LEU A 176 2.16 -15.29 18.08
CA LEU A 176 2.50 -15.97 16.84
C LEU A 176 3.88 -15.50 16.33
N SER A 177 4.70 -16.46 15.92
CA SER A 177 5.98 -16.15 15.27
C SER A 177 5.76 -15.47 13.92
N LYS A 178 6.59 -14.46 13.62
CA LYS A 178 6.65 -13.82 12.29
C LYS A 178 6.91 -14.82 11.16
N MET A 179 7.53 -15.94 11.44
CA MET A 179 7.81 -16.99 10.47
C MET A 179 6.55 -17.61 9.84
N TRP A 180 5.39 -17.47 10.48
CA TRP A 180 4.10 -17.89 9.94
C TRP A 180 3.49 -16.89 8.96
N ILE A 181 4.06 -15.69 8.84
CA ILE A 181 3.51 -14.60 8.04
C ILE A 181 4.34 -14.46 6.77
N ARG A 182 3.67 -14.44 5.63
CA ARG A 182 4.31 -14.22 4.32
C ARG A 182 4.70 -12.75 4.16
N ASP A 183 5.69 -12.51 3.28
CA ASP A 183 6.10 -11.15 2.92
C ASP A 183 4.97 -10.37 2.23
N TYR A 184 4.93 -9.06 2.42
CA TYR A 184 3.92 -8.18 1.83
C TYR A 184 3.86 -8.29 0.30
N ALA A 185 5.01 -8.31 -0.36
CA ALA A 185 5.10 -8.40 -1.82
C ALA A 185 4.49 -9.71 -2.35
N GLU A 186 4.65 -10.79 -1.60
CA GLU A 186 4.08 -12.10 -1.93
C GLU A 186 2.55 -12.09 -1.72
N VAL A 187 2.08 -11.62 -0.54
CA VAL A 187 0.64 -11.56 -0.23
C VAL A 187 -0.12 -10.70 -1.23
N LEU A 188 0.43 -9.54 -1.57
CA LEU A 188 -0.21 -8.59 -2.48
C LEU A 188 0.02 -8.93 -3.97
N GLY A 189 0.93 -9.87 -4.27
CA GLY A 189 1.27 -10.26 -5.64
C GLY A 189 2.02 -9.18 -6.42
N VAL A 190 2.92 -8.44 -5.75
CA VAL A 190 3.66 -7.28 -6.28
C VAL A 190 5.17 -7.45 -6.12
N ILE A 191 5.72 -8.52 -6.63
CA ILE A 191 7.13 -8.94 -6.44
C ILE A 191 8.15 -7.87 -6.85
N GLY A 192 7.79 -6.96 -7.76
CA GLY A 192 8.65 -5.83 -8.17
C GLY A 192 8.69 -4.67 -7.16
N TRP A 193 7.82 -4.66 -6.16
CA TRP A 193 7.83 -3.67 -5.10
C TRP A 193 8.75 -4.09 -3.96
N LYS A 194 9.51 -3.12 -3.44
CA LYS A 194 10.43 -3.35 -2.31
C LYS A 194 9.86 -2.69 -1.07
N PHE A 195 9.37 -3.52 -0.14
CA PHE A 195 8.88 -3.08 1.16
C PHE A 195 10.06 -2.83 2.10
N VAL A 196 10.12 -1.64 2.69
CA VAL A 196 11.23 -1.17 3.52
C VAL A 196 10.71 -0.32 4.68
N GLU A 197 11.48 -0.17 5.75
CA GLU A 197 11.12 0.77 6.82
C GLU A 197 11.29 2.23 6.37
N SER A 198 12.34 2.49 5.61
CA SER A 198 12.58 3.79 4.96
C SER A 198 13.52 3.62 3.78
N VAL A 199 13.53 4.61 2.89
CA VAL A 199 14.48 4.66 1.79
C VAL A 199 15.10 6.05 1.70
N GLU A 200 16.41 6.11 1.45
CA GLU A 200 17.13 7.36 1.21
C GLU A 200 17.51 7.46 -0.28
N ILE A 201 17.06 8.51 -0.96
CA ILE A 201 17.35 8.80 -2.36
C ILE A 201 17.83 10.25 -2.46
N ASP A 202 19.00 10.48 -3.04
CA ASP A 202 19.58 11.83 -3.21
C ASP A 202 19.66 12.63 -1.89
N ASN A 203 20.02 11.99 -0.79
CA ASN A 203 20.08 12.54 0.59
C ASN A 203 18.72 12.99 1.15
N VAL A 204 17.61 12.55 0.58
CA VAL A 204 16.26 12.74 1.11
C VAL A 204 15.78 11.43 1.70
N LEU A 205 15.31 11.47 2.92
CA LEU A 205 14.72 10.34 3.63
C LEU A 205 13.22 10.27 3.30
N TYR A 206 12.76 9.14 2.79
CA TYR A 206 11.35 8.82 2.58
C TYR A 206 10.93 7.80 3.64
N ILE A 207 9.90 8.14 4.41
CA ILE A 207 9.41 7.31 5.51
C ILE A 207 7.93 7.58 5.72
N HIS A 208 7.17 6.58 6.15
CA HIS A 208 5.75 6.78 6.46
C HIS A 208 5.57 7.84 7.56
N GLY A 209 6.26 7.67 8.68
CA GLY A 209 6.37 8.68 9.73
C GLY A 209 5.25 8.63 10.76
N GLU A 210 5.45 7.86 11.78
CA GLU A 210 4.60 7.87 12.97
C GLU A 210 5.15 8.86 14.02
N GLY A 211 4.27 9.55 14.73
CA GLY A 211 4.63 10.33 15.92
C GLY A 211 5.23 11.72 15.65
N GLY A 212 4.77 12.42 14.61
CA GLY A 212 5.18 13.79 14.36
C GLY A 212 5.05 14.23 12.92
N THR A 213 5.51 15.43 12.61
CA THR A 213 5.43 16.02 11.26
C THR A 213 6.77 15.96 10.54
N ALA A 214 6.73 15.97 9.21
CA ALA A 214 7.91 16.00 8.37
C ALA A 214 8.86 17.16 8.72
N ARG A 215 8.31 18.35 9.05
CA ARG A 215 9.09 19.52 9.45
C ARG A 215 9.89 19.30 10.74
N ASN A 216 9.27 18.69 11.74
CA ASN A 216 9.89 18.43 13.02
C ASN A 216 11.00 17.39 12.87
N ARG A 217 10.74 16.36 12.05
CA ARG A 217 11.72 15.33 11.76
C ARG A 217 12.91 15.90 11.01
N ALA A 218 12.67 16.70 9.96
CA ALA A 218 13.75 17.32 9.19
C ALA A 218 14.67 18.20 10.07
N ARG A 219 14.09 18.97 11.02
CA ARG A 219 14.86 19.76 11.97
C ARG A 219 15.65 18.92 12.94
N ARG A 220 15.06 17.86 13.47
CA ARG A 220 15.72 16.96 14.43
C ARG A 220 16.89 16.21 13.80
N ASP A 221 16.64 15.67 12.60
CA ASP A 221 17.62 14.78 11.95
C ASP A 221 18.60 15.56 11.04
N LEU A 222 18.40 16.88 10.87
CA LEU A 222 19.15 17.77 9.98
C LEU A 222 19.27 17.20 8.56
N GLN A 223 18.20 16.58 8.07
CA GLN A 223 18.10 15.93 6.77
C GLN A 223 16.78 16.29 6.09
N SER A 224 16.76 16.36 4.76
CA SER A 224 15.49 16.45 4.03
C SER A 224 14.66 15.20 4.22
N VAL A 225 13.37 15.37 4.53
CA VAL A 225 12.44 14.28 4.83
C VAL A 225 11.16 14.44 4.04
N VAL A 226 10.66 13.33 3.49
CA VAL A 226 9.30 13.20 2.95
C VAL A 226 8.55 12.20 3.81
N GLN A 227 7.33 12.57 4.22
CA GLN A 227 6.52 11.80 5.17
C GLN A 227 5.03 11.79 4.76
N GLY A 228 4.32 10.67 4.98
CA GLY A 228 2.88 10.47 4.88
C GLY A 228 2.17 10.56 6.23
N HIS A 229 1.23 9.66 6.50
CA HIS A 229 0.55 9.46 7.77
C HIS A 229 -0.46 10.54 8.18
N LEU A 230 -0.14 11.81 8.01
CA LEU A 230 -1.02 12.90 8.42
C LEU A 230 -1.90 13.36 7.26
N HIS A 231 -3.01 12.66 7.04
CA HIS A 231 -3.89 12.83 5.87
C HIS A 231 -4.39 14.25 5.63
N THR A 232 -4.50 15.06 6.69
CA THR A 232 -5.02 16.44 6.61
C THR A 232 -3.95 17.48 6.33
N GLN A 233 -2.68 17.06 6.19
CA GLN A 233 -1.54 17.96 6.02
C GLN A 233 -0.86 17.70 4.67
N CYS A 234 -0.64 18.80 3.94
CA CYS A 234 0.07 18.78 2.66
C CYS A 234 0.89 20.07 2.56
N TYR A 235 2.21 19.98 2.74
CA TYR A 235 3.10 21.16 2.69
C TYR A 235 4.54 20.78 2.36
N VAL A 236 5.31 21.78 1.93
CA VAL A 236 6.78 21.74 1.88
C VAL A 236 7.31 22.90 2.69
N GLU A 237 8.13 22.62 3.70
CA GLU A 237 8.78 23.64 4.53
C GLU A 237 10.30 23.55 4.36
N TRP A 238 10.90 24.66 3.94
CA TRP A 238 12.34 24.78 3.79
C TRP A 238 12.99 25.26 5.07
N ILE A 239 14.09 24.64 5.44
CA ILE A 239 14.91 24.97 6.61
C ILE A 239 16.30 25.29 6.09
N VAL A 240 16.70 26.55 6.25
CA VAL A 240 17.95 27.06 5.70
C VAL A 240 18.86 27.51 6.83
N GLY A 241 20.06 27.01 6.87
CA GLY A 241 21.13 27.42 7.75
C GLY A 241 22.34 27.93 6.97
N ALA A 242 23.35 28.39 7.65
CA ALA A 242 24.57 28.91 7.03
C ALA A 242 25.28 27.90 6.11
N LYS A 243 25.18 26.61 6.41
CA LYS A 243 25.87 25.52 5.71
C LYS A 243 24.96 24.44 5.13
N PHE A 244 23.64 24.58 5.26
CA PHE A 244 22.69 23.57 4.80
C PHE A 244 21.39 24.20 4.30
N LYS A 245 20.73 23.49 3.39
CA LYS A 245 19.38 23.74 2.94
C LYS A 245 18.69 22.39 2.84
N ILE A 246 17.69 22.18 3.67
CA ILE A 246 16.89 20.95 3.76
C ILE A 246 15.41 21.30 3.74
N PHE A 247 14.56 20.28 3.60
CA PHE A 247 13.11 20.46 3.64
C PHE A 247 12.42 19.33 4.42
N GLY A 248 11.29 19.67 5.02
CA GLY A 248 10.30 18.71 5.47
C GLY A 248 9.08 18.79 4.56
N MET A 249 8.77 17.70 3.88
CA MET A 249 7.64 17.57 2.97
C MET A 249 6.63 16.60 3.56
N GLN A 250 5.44 17.09 3.84
CA GLN A 250 4.30 16.28 4.23
C GLN A 250 3.44 16.04 3.00
N ILE A 251 3.23 14.77 2.66
CA ILE A 251 2.35 14.35 1.57
C ILE A 251 0.97 14.06 2.16
N GLY A 252 -0.07 14.44 1.44
CA GLY A 252 -1.44 14.02 1.75
C GLY A 252 -1.66 12.53 1.42
N CYS A 253 -2.86 12.18 1.09
CA CYS A 253 -3.25 10.78 0.85
C CYS A 253 -4.12 10.65 -0.40
N GLY A 254 -4.50 9.42 -0.73
CA GLY A 254 -5.48 9.09 -1.78
C GLY A 254 -6.82 8.59 -1.25
N VAL A 255 -7.09 8.75 0.02
CA VAL A 255 -8.18 8.10 0.74
C VAL A 255 -9.54 8.70 0.38
N ASP A 256 -10.55 7.85 0.14
CA ASP A 256 -11.95 8.27 0.06
C ASP A 256 -12.55 8.43 1.47
N ASN A 257 -12.69 9.67 1.91
CA ASN A 257 -13.26 9.99 3.22
C ASN A 257 -14.76 9.67 3.37
N LYS A 258 -15.43 9.21 2.32
CA LYS A 258 -16.82 8.74 2.35
C LYS A 258 -16.91 7.25 2.67
N SER A 259 -15.80 6.52 2.64
CA SER A 259 -15.79 5.10 2.96
C SER A 259 -16.15 4.85 4.44
N TYR A 260 -16.82 3.73 4.71
CA TYR A 260 -17.23 3.36 6.08
C TYR A 260 -16.02 3.18 7.02
N ALA A 261 -14.91 2.70 6.50
CA ALA A 261 -13.69 2.47 7.28
C ALA A 261 -13.15 3.74 7.93
N LEU A 262 -13.49 4.92 7.40
CA LEU A 262 -13.11 6.22 7.95
C LEU A 262 -14.26 6.90 8.70
N ALA A 263 -15.38 6.23 8.90
CA ALA A 263 -16.55 6.80 9.58
C ALA A 263 -16.29 7.19 11.04
N TYR A 264 -15.33 6.53 11.72
CA TYR A 264 -14.89 6.94 13.06
C TYR A 264 -14.24 8.32 13.08
N GLY A 265 -13.72 8.77 11.94
CA GLY A 265 -13.10 10.08 11.74
C GLY A 265 -14.05 11.19 11.30
N LYS A 266 -15.38 11.05 11.47
CA LYS A 266 -16.39 12.03 11.00
C LYS A 266 -16.13 13.47 11.43
N ASN A 267 -15.44 13.68 12.53
CA ASN A 267 -15.09 14.98 13.08
C ASN A 267 -13.72 15.49 12.63
N TYR A 268 -12.97 14.73 11.84
CA TYR A 268 -11.67 15.15 11.35
C TYR A 268 -11.80 16.05 10.13
N ALA A 269 -10.81 16.91 9.95
CA ALA A 269 -10.70 17.73 8.75
C ALA A 269 -10.61 16.82 7.50
N LYS A 270 -11.12 17.34 6.37
CA LYS A 270 -11.04 16.61 5.10
C LYS A 270 -9.59 16.25 4.76
N PRO A 271 -9.34 15.06 4.17
CA PRO A 271 -8.02 14.68 3.75
C PRO A 271 -7.51 15.58 2.62
N ALA A 272 -6.23 15.84 2.63
CA ALA A 272 -5.52 16.51 1.54
C ALA A 272 -5.18 15.45 0.48
N ILE A 273 -5.96 15.40 -0.60
CA ILE A 273 -5.71 14.44 -1.69
C ILE A 273 -4.58 14.98 -2.55
N SER A 274 -3.41 14.34 -2.47
CA SER A 274 -2.22 14.81 -3.18
C SER A 274 -1.18 13.71 -3.38
N CYS A 275 -0.38 13.87 -4.42
CA CYS A 275 0.90 13.20 -4.56
C CYS A 275 2.03 14.26 -4.55
N GLY A 276 3.27 13.84 -4.68
CA GLY A 276 4.38 14.78 -4.68
C GLY A 276 5.53 14.35 -5.58
N VAL A 277 6.39 15.30 -5.86
CA VAL A 277 7.61 15.06 -6.65
C VAL A 277 8.81 15.67 -5.92
N VAL A 278 9.88 14.88 -5.85
CA VAL A 278 11.20 15.38 -5.45
C VAL A 278 12.17 15.18 -6.61
N GLU A 279 12.77 16.29 -7.05
CA GLU A 279 13.73 16.29 -8.16
C GLU A 279 15.14 16.45 -7.61
N TYR A 280 16.00 15.45 -7.87
CA TYR A 280 17.44 15.47 -7.59
C TYR A 280 17.79 15.75 -6.11
N GLY A 281 16.84 15.51 -5.19
CA GLY A 281 16.97 15.87 -3.78
C GLY A 281 17.00 17.37 -3.49
N LYS A 282 16.69 18.22 -4.49
CA LYS A 282 16.88 19.68 -4.44
C LYS A 282 15.59 20.49 -4.58
N ARG A 283 14.54 19.91 -5.15
CA ARG A 283 13.24 20.53 -5.34
C ARG A 283 12.17 19.58 -4.82
N ALA A 284 11.21 20.10 -4.12
CA ALA A 284 10.09 19.33 -3.58
C ALA A 284 8.79 20.07 -3.89
N THR A 285 7.83 19.39 -4.49
CA THR A 285 6.56 19.95 -4.94
C THR A 285 5.43 19.01 -4.58
N ASN A 286 4.44 19.48 -3.84
CA ASN A 286 3.16 18.79 -3.64
C ASN A 286 2.21 19.13 -4.80
N ILE A 287 1.52 18.13 -5.30
CA ILE A 287 0.54 18.25 -6.36
C ILE A 287 -0.81 17.81 -5.81
N MET A 288 -1.66 18.80 -5.50
CA MET A 288 -3.02 18.56 -5.04
C MET A 288 -3.87 18.02 -6.20
N MET A 289 -4.77 17.09 -5.87
CA MET A 289 -5.77 16.61 -6.82
C MET A 289 -7.03 17.47 -6.69
N ASP A 290 -7.53 17.96 -7.82
CA ASP A 290 -8.84 18.61 -7.89
C ASP A 290 -9.95 17.55 -7.74
N LEU A 291 -10.89 17.78 -6.82
CA LEU A 291 -11.98 16.87 -6.45
C LEU A 291 -13.28 17.22 -7.12
#